data_4eca8a25d157b60e22e096aae836c144
#
_entry.id   4eca8a25d157b60e22e096aae836c144
#
_cell.length_a   1.000
_cell.length_b   1.000
_cell.length_c   1.000
_cell.angle_alpha   90.00
_cell.angle_beta   90.00
_cell.angle_gamma   90.00
#
_symmetry.space_group_name_H-M   'P 1'
#
loop_
_entity.id
_entity.type
_entity.pdbx_description
1 polymer ?
#
loop_
_entity_poly.entity_id
_entity_poly.type
_entity_poly.pdbx_seq_one_letter_code
_entity_poly.pdbx_strand_id
1 'polypeptide(L)'
;QAKKLGINADGPLPCDTSFITAYKNKNHDCIVGMYHDALQSGLKAFGFDRGVTVQGGLPVPITTPAHGTAFDIAGKNKANLEPTLNSFKIALTMAENKLNEQN
;
A
#
# COMPACT_ATOMS: atom_id res chain seq x y z
N GLN A 1 -0.41 -17.91 15.26
CA GLN A 1 0.65 -17.19 15.97
C GLN A 1 0.24 -15.74 16.23
N ALA A 2 -0.25 -14.97 15.24
CA ALA A 2 -0.67 -13.57 15.38
C ALA A 2 -1.67 -13.35 16.52
N LYS A 3 -2.72 -14.17 16.61
CA LYS A 3 -3.72 -14.09 17.69
C LYS A 3 -3.12 -14.28 19.09
N LYS A 4 -2.07 -15.10 19.23
CA LYS A 4 -1.35 -15.28 20.50
C LYS A 4 -0.56 -14.04 20.92
N LEU A 5 -0.25 -13.16 19.95
CA LEU A 5 0.42 -11.88 20.16
C LEU A 5 -0.58 -10.71 20.34
N GLY A 6 -1.88 -11.01 20.47
CA GLY A 6 -2.92 -10.00 20.64
C GLY A 6 -3.35 -9.30 19.34
N ILE A 7 -2.89 -9.77 18.19
CA ILE A 7 -3.26 -9.19 16.88
C ILE A 7 -4.61 -9.78 16.46
N ASN A 8 -5.57 -8.89 16.16
CA ASN A 8 -6.87 -9.29 15.61
C ASN A 8 -6.70 -9.66 14.13
N ALA A 9 -6.47 -10.93 13.86
CA ALA A 9 -6.20 -11.44 12.52
C ALA A 9 -7.10 -12.61 12.17
N ASP A 10 -7.66 -12.59 10.98
CA ASP A 10 -8.38 -13.70 10.37
C ASP A 10 -7.53 -14.39 9.32
N GLY A 11 -7.65 -15.70 9.22
CA GLY A 11 -6.94 -16.46 8.21
C GLY A 11 -6.39 -17.81 8.70
N PRO A 12 -5.69 -18.51 7.83
CA PRO A 12 -5.38 -18.16 6.44
C PRO A 12 -6.63 -18.15 5.53
N LEU A 13 -6.66 -17.23 4.58
CA LEU A 13 -7.74 -17.07 3.61
C LEU A 13 -7.23 -17.37 2.19
N PRO A 14 -8.08 -17.84 1.26
CA PRO A 14 -7.71 -17.98 -0.14
C PRO A 14 -7.28 -16.64 -0.74
N CYS A 15 -6.10 -16.59 -1.37
CA CYS A 15 -5.51 -15.36 -1.85
C CYS A 15 -6.33 -14.68 -2.95
N ASP A 16 -6.93 -15.46 -3.84
CA ASP A 16 -7.73 -15.02 -4.98
C ASP A 16 -9.06 -14.35 -4.58
N THR A 17 -9.61 -14.71 -3.43
CA THR A 17 -10.89 -14.17 -2.94
C THR A 17 -10.77 -13.19 -1.78
N SER A 18 -9.64 -13.16 -1.11
CA SER A 18 -9.43 -12.34 0.10
C SER A 18 -9.64 -10.84 -0.15
N PHE A 19 -9.19 -10.31 -1.28
CA PHE A 19 -9.41 -8.91 -1.67
C PHE A 19 -10.88 -8.57 -1.84
N ILE A 20 -11.61 -9.43 -2.55
CA ILE A 20 -13.04 -9.23 -2.81
C ILE A 20 -13.81 -9.26 -1.50
N THR A 21 -13.50 -10.21 -0.63
CA THR A 21 -14.14 -10.37 0.67
C THR A 21 -13.89 -9.17 1.57
N ALA A 22 -12.63 -8.73 1.69
CA ALA A 22 -12.27 -7.58 2.50
C ALA A 22 -12.91 -6.29 1.97
N TYR A 23 -12.91 -6.08 0.67
CA TYR A 23 -13.51 -4.91 0.04
C TYR A 23 -15.03 -4.84 0.21
N LYS A 24 -15.73 -5.97 0.02
CA LYS A 24 -17.19 -6.03 0.15
C LYS A 24 -17.66 -5.89 1.59
N ASN A 25 -17.01 -6.58 2.50
CA ASN A 25 -17.46 -6.67 3.89
C ASN A 25 -16.97 -5.49 4.74
N LYS A 26 -15.92 -4.79 4.32
CA LYS A 26 -15.32 -3.64 5.03
C LYS A 26 -14.99 -3.92 6.51
N ASN A 27 -14.71 -5.16 6.84
CA ASN A 27 -14.43 -5.62 8.21
C ASN A 27 -12.95 -5.89 8.47
N HIS A 28 -12.08 -5.57 7.50
CA HIS A 28 -10.64 -5.69 7.61
C HIS A 28 -9.98 -4.36 7.24
N ASP A 29 -9.04 -3.92 8.04
CA ASP A 29 -8.27 -2.69 7.81
C ASP A 29 -7.04 -2.95 6.93
N CYS A 30 -6.59 -4.21 6.88
CA CYS A 30 -5.37 -4.60 6.17
C CYS A 30 -5.46 -6.03 5.63
N ILE A 31 -4.86 -6.26 4.48
CA ILE A 31 -4.65 -7.59 3.90
C ILE A 31 -3.16 -7.89 3.94
N VAL A 32 -2.79 -9.01 4.56
CA VAL A 32 -1.41 -9.47 4.66
C VAL A 32 -1.19 -10.64 3.70
N GLY A 33 -0.21 -10.54 2.84
CA GLY A 33 0.21 -11.60 1.93
C GLY A 33 1.72 -11.76 1.90
N MET A 34 2.18 -12.96 1.54
CA MET A 34 3.60 -13.30 1.54
C MET A 34 4.29 -12.97 0.22
N TYR A 35 3.55 -12.79 -0.85
CA TYR A 35 4.09 -12.60 -2.19
C TYR A 35 3.61 -11.30 -2.81
N HIS A 36 4.55 -10.52 -3.29
CA HIS A 36 4.32 -9.24 -3.96
C HIS A 36 3.29 -9.34 -5.09
N ASP A 37 3.43 -10.29 -5.98
CA ASP A 37 2.58 -10.39 -7.18
C ASP A 37 1.11 -10.69 -6.84
N ALA A 38 0.88 -11.49 -5.82
CA ALA A 38 -0.48 -11.78 -5.36
C ALA A 38 -1.18 -10.53 -4.80
N LEU A 39 -0.48 -9.74 -4.02
CA LEU A 39 -1.03 -8.52 -3.42
C LEU A 39 -1.14 -7.36 -4.42
N GLN A 40 -0.13 -7.17 -5.26
CA GLN A 40 -0.10 -6.09 -6.24
C GLN A 40 -1.18 -6.25 -7.32
N SER A 41 -1.49 -7.47 -7.71
CA SER A 41 -2.57 -7.72 -8.68
C SER A 41 -3.92 -7.27 -8.14
N GLY A 42 -4.23 -7.58 -6.88
CA GLY A 42 -5.43 -7.10 -6.22
C GLY A 42 -5.47 -5.58 -6.06
N LEU A 43 -4.38 -4.99 -5.58
CA LEU A 43 -4.27 -3.54 -5.43
C LEU A 43 -4.50 -2.80 -6.76
N LYS A 44 -3.89 -3.28 -7.83
CA LYS A 44 -4.02 -2.68 -9.16
C LYS A 44 -5.42 -2.81 -9.74
N ALA A 45 -6.14 -3.87 -9.42
CA ALA A 45 -7.51 -4.04 -9.86
C ALA A 45 -8.49 -3.06 -9.18
N PHE A 46 -8.20 -2.65 -7.94
CA PHE A 46 -9.10 -1.80 -7.14
C PHE A 46 -8.73 -0.32 -7.09
N GLY A 47 -7.50 0.07 -7.38
CA GLY A 47 -7.11 1.46 -7.20
C GLY A 47 -5.74 1.80 -7.77
N PHE A 48 -5.43 1.33 -8.95
CA PHE A 48 -4.13 1.45 -9.60
C PHE A 48 -3.58 2.88 -9.68
N ASP A 49 -4.43 3.84 -9.95
CA ASP A 49 -4.08 5.23 -10.21
C ASP A 49 -3.76 6.06 -8.96
N ARG A 50 -3.96 5.50 -7.75
CA ARG A 50 -3.72 6.16 -6.47
C ARG A 50 -2.77 5.41 -5.54
N GLY A 51 -2.33 4.24 -5.95
CA GLY A 51 -1.51 3.35 -5.12
C GLY A 51 -0.17 3.96 -4.74
N VAL A 52 0.21 3.76 -3.47
CA VAL A 52 1.51 4.15 -2.91
C VAL A 52 2.12 2.95 -2.23
N THR A 53 3.40 2.74 -2.44
CA THR A 53 4.20 1.76 -1.68
C THR A 53 4.90 2.45 -0.53
N VAL A 54 4.77 1.90 0.67
CA VAL A 54 5.46 2.37 1.87
C VAL A 54 6.45 1.30 2.31
N GLN A 55 7.72 1.68 2.49
CA GLN A 55 8.75 0.81 3.04
C GLN A 55 8.69 0.90 4.57
N GLY A 56 8.15 -0.13 5.21
CA GLY A 56 8.04 -0.19 6.66
C GLY A 56 9.34 -0.59 7.36
N GLY A 57 9.46 -0.28 8.66
CA GLY A 57 10.58 -0.71 9.50
C GLY A 57 11.88 0.07 9.33
N LEU A 58 11.85 1.21 8.66
CA LEU A 58 13.01 2.06 8.44
C LEU A 58 13.02 3.29 9.36
N PRO A 59 14.20 3.85 9.68
CA PRO A 59 14.31 5.02 10.55
C PRO A 59 13.77 6.31 9.91
N VAL A 60 13.59 6.34 8.61
CA VAL A 60 13.03 7.45 7.85
C VAL A 60 11.87 6.98 6.97
N PRO A 61 10.87 7.83 6.69
CA PRO A 61 9.81 7.51 5.76
C PRO A 61 10.36 7.31 4.34
N ILE A 62 10.05 6.17 3.74
CA ILE A 62 10.34 5.93 2.33
C ILE A 62 9.04 5.49 1.66
N THR A 63 8.61 6.24 0.68
CA THR A 63 7.41 6.00 -0.10
C THR A 63 7.68 6.12 -1.58
N THR A 64 7.02 5.30 -2.37
CA THR A 64 7.11 5.38 -3.84
C THR A 64 5.72 5.24 -4.45
N PRO A 65 5.45 5.88 -5.60
CA PRO A 65 4.22 5.64 -6.33
C PRO A 65 4.19 4.19 -6.83
N ALA A 66 3.01 3.56 -6.80
CA ALA A 66 2.83 2.17 -7.20
C ALA A 66 2.63 2.03 -8.72
N HIS A 67 3.52 2.62 -9.53
CA HIS A 67 3.51 2.47 -10.98
C HIS A 67 4.84 1.92 -11.49
N GLY A 68 4.82 1.37 -12.72
CA GLY A 68 6.02 0.89 -13.41
C GLY A 68 6.78 2.01 -14.11
N THR A 69 7.76 1.62 -14.91
CA THR A 69 8.66 2.52 -15.65
C THR A 69 7.96 3.30 -16.78
N ALA A 70 6.82 2.81 -17.27
CA ALA A 70 5.97 3.48 -18.27
C ALA A 70 6.75 4.03 -19.49
N PHE A 71 7.66 3.24 -20.05
CA PHE A 71 8.47 3.62 -21.21
C PHE A 71 7.65 4.04 -22.44
N ASP A 72 6.46 3.50 -22.58
CA ASP A 72 5.52 3.79 -23.67
C ASP A 72 5.05 5.25 -23.69
N ILE A 73 5.07 5.94 -22.56
CA ILE A 73 4.68 7.36 -22.43
C ILE A 73 5.85 8.28 -22.11
N ALA A 74 7.07 7.77 -22.07
CA ALA A 74 8.25 8.57 -21.80
C ALA A 74 8.40 9.72 -22.82
N GLY A 75 8.64 10.94 -22.35
CA GLY A 75 8.78 12.14 -23.18
C GLY A 75 7.47 12.67 -23.81
N LYS A 76 6.32 12.03 -23.55
CA LYS A 76 5.03 12.43 -24.16
C LYS A 76 4.17 13.36 -23.30
N ASN A 77 4.64 13.72 -22.13
CA ASN A 77 3.92 14.56 -21.15
C ASN A 77 2.51 14.01 -20.80
N LYS A 78 2.39 12.69 -20.69
CA LYS A 78 1.12 11.97 -20.43
C LYS A 78 1.11 11.27 -19.05
N ALA A 79 2.15 11.44 -18.24
CA ALA A 79 2.22 10.80 -16.94
C ALA A 79 1.14 11.30 -15.98
N ASN A 80 0.49 10.37 -15.26
CA ASN A 80 -0.37 10.73 -14.15
C ASN A 80 0.49 11.08 -12.92
N LEU A 81 0.37 12.31 -12.42
CA LEU A 81 1.13 12.79 -11.28
C LEU A 81 0.51 12.40 -9.92
N GLU A 82 -0.73 11.96 -9.89
CA GLU A 82 -1.47 11.71 -8.65
C GLU A 82 -0.80 10.67 -7.74
N PRO A 83 -0.28 9.53 -8.22
CA PRO A 83 0.44 8.58 -7.37
C PRO A 83 1.69 9.18 -6.73
N THR A 84 2.44 10.00 -7.47
CA THR A 84 3.64 10.67 -6.95
C THR A 84 3.29 11.70 -5.88
N LEU A 85 2.25 12.50 -6.11
CA LEU A 85 1.76 13.46 -5.14
C LEU A 85 1.25 12.79 -3.86
N ASN A 86 0.52 11.68 -3.99
CA ASN A 86 0.05 10.90 -2.86
C ASN A 86 1.21 10.27 -2.08
N SER A 87 2.22 9.77 -2.78
CA SER A 87 3.44 9.25 -2.17
C SER A 87 4.14 10.32 -1.32
N PHE A 88 4.31 11.53 -1.85
CA PHE A 88 4.88 12.66 -1.11
C PHE A 88 4.05 13.03 0.13
N LYS A 89 2.72 13.13 0.00
CA LYS A 89 1.83 13.45 1.13
C LYS A 89 1.92 12.41 2.25
N ILE A 90 1.96 11.12 1.91
CA ILE A 90 2.11 10.04 2.90
C ILE A 90 3.46 10.14 3.60
N ALA A 91 4.55 10.37 2.87
CA ALA A 91 5.87 10.55 3.47
C ALA A 91 5.90 11.74 4.46
N LEU A 92 5.28 12.84 4.08
CA LEU A 92 5.17 14.02 4.95
C LEU A 92 4.41 13.70 6.23
N THR A 93 3.23 13.10 6.13
CA THR A 93 2.44 12.69 7.30
C THR A 93 3.20 11.73 8.22
N MET A 94 3.93 10.77 7.65
CA MET A 94 4.76 9.85 8.44
C MET A 94 5.90 10.57 9.16
N ALA A 95 6.53 11.55 8.52
CA ALA A 95 7.59 12.35 9.13
C ALA A 95 7.06 13.22 10.27
N GLU A 96 5.93 13.89 10.08
CA GLU A 96 5.27 14.70 11.10
C GLU A 96 4.87 13.86 12.32
N ASN A 97 4.26 12.69 12.12
CA ASN A 97 3.90 11.79 13.20
C ASN A 97 5.13 11.36 14.01
N LYS A 98 6.21 11.02 13.32
CA LYS A 98 7.45 10.63 13.98
C LYS A 98 8.09 11.76 14.80
N LEU A 99 8.04 12.99 14.33
CA LEU A 99 8.52 14.16 15.08
C LEU A 99 7.66 14.38 16.34
N ASN A 100 6.35 14.20 16.23
CA ASN A 100 5.43 14.35 17.36
C ASN A 100 5.61 13.25 18.42
N GLU A 101 6.00 12.04 18.04
CA GLU A 101 6.31 10.93 18.99
C GLU A 101 7.63 11.16 19.77
N GLN A 102 8.53 12.00 19.26
CA GLN A 102 9.80 12.33 19.90
C GLN A 102 9.73 13.53 20.86
N ASN A 103 8.64 14.25 20.83
CA ASN A 103 8.36 15.39 21.70
C ASN A 103 7.40 15.01 22.82
#